data_1cc4641200fbbbd7537c8060b6662555
#
_entry.id   1cc4641200fbbbd7537c8060b6662555
#
_cell.length_a   1.000
_cell.length_b   1.000
_cell.length_c   1.000
_cell.angle_alpha   90.00
_cell.angle_beta   90.00
_cell.angle_gamma   90.00
#
_symmetry.space_group_name_H-M   'P 1'
#
loop_
_entity.id
_entity.type
_entity.pdbx_description
1 polymer ?
#
loop_
_entity_poly.entity_id
_entity_poly.type
_entity_poly.pdbx_seq_one_letter_code
_entity_poly.pdbx_strand_id
1 'polypeptide(L)'
;MHPDGNRVRVLVVDDSPFMRAAIKRILESDPDIEVIGTAGDGLEAIEKVKRLKPDLVTLDVQMPRMDGLTALRRIMSEHPLPVIMLSSMTEDGARVTLEAMEIGAVDYLPKNIRQSSLDIIKVRKELLERVKVIARSWRKKRYEPKGPTAGVKPKISPATRARHPIEIVVIGVSTGGPRALQRLLPKLPGDLPAGILIAQHMPPQFTKLLAERLDQMCRIRVVEGKNGEEVCDGKAIIAPGGRHMKVIALDGAHPRIRVIERVEGMIYVPSVDLLMESAAKVYGDKVLALILTGMGNDGLKGMKAIKERGGVTLAQDESSSVIFGMPKACIEAGLVDEVLPLNEIPHRLIEIIENGR
;
A
#
# COMPACT_ATOMS: atom_id res chain seq x y z
N MET A 1 29.37 -3.86 -15.42
CA MET A 1 28.80 -5.13 -14.94
C MET A 1 29.55 -5.53 -13.67
N HIS A 2 28.91 -5.57 -12.51
CA HIS A 2 29.52 -6.05 -11.28
C HIS A 2 29.54 -7.59 -11.31
N PRO A 3 30.63 -8.26 -10.90
CA PRO A 3 30.74 -9.73 -10.95
C PRO A 3 29.76 -10.49 -10.02
N ASP A 4 29.15 -9.81 -9.03
CA ASP A 4 28.13 -10.37 -8.15
C ASP A 4 26.71 -9.78 -8.40
N GLY A 5 26.34 -9.65 -9.66
CA GLY A 5 25.23 -8.83 -10.18
C GLY A 5 23.80 -9.12 -9.67
N ASN A 6 23.59 -9.93 -8.65
CA ASN A 6 22.24 -10.32 -8.24
C ASN A 6 21.86 -9.99 -6.78
N ARG A 7 22.80 -9.65 -5.89
CA ARG A 7 22.50 -9.34 -4.49
C ARG A 7 21.91 -7.94 -4.34
N VAL A 8 20.95 -7.82 -3.42
CA VAL A 8 20.38 -6.53 -3.00
C VAL A 8 21.31 -5.88 -1.99
N ARG A 9 21.84 -4.72 -2.31
CA ARG A 9 22.81 -3.96 -1.49
C ARG A 9 22.06 -3.02 -0.56
N VAL A 10 22.12 -3.28 0.75
CA VAL A 10 21.34 -2.56 1.78
C VAL A 10 22.25 -1.73 2.67
N LEU A 11 21.86 -0.48 2.96
CA LEU A 11 22.42 0.34 4.03
C LEU A 11 21.47 0.29 5.23
N VAL A 12 21.97 -0.08 6.40
CA VAL A 12 21.19 -0.13 7.66
C VAL A 12 21.49 1.09 8.50
N VAL A 13 20.45 1.88 8.82
CA VAL A 13 20.57 3.13 9.58
C VAL A 13 19.69 3.08 10.82
N ASP A 14 20.31 3.13 12.00
CA ASP A 14 19.65 3.10 13.31
C ASP A 14 20.65 3.64 14.36
N ASP A 15 20.22 4.40 15.36
CA ASP A 15 21.13 4.94 16.38
C ASP A 15 21.63 3.88 17.37
N SER A 16 20.84 2.83 17.59
CA SER A 16 21.19 1.71 18.47
C SER A 16 22.17 0.75 17.80
N PRO A 17 23.39 0.58 18.31
CA PRO A 17 24.34 -0.44 17.80
C PRO A 17 23.78 -1.86 17.84
N PHE A 18 22.95 -2.16 18.85
CA PHE A 18 22.28 -3.44 18.99
C PHE A 18 21.28 -3.68 17.86
N MET A 19 20.44 -2.68 17.56
CA MET A 19 19.45 -2.78 16.48
C MET A 19 20.13 -2.89 15.11
N ARG A 20 21.18 -2.10 14.86
CA ARG A 20 21.98 -2.23 13.64
C ARG A 20 22.52 -3.65 13.45
N ALA A 21 23.10 -4.23 14.52
CA ALA A 21 23.63 -5.60 14.48
C ALA A 21 22.52 -6.65 14.25
N ALA A 22 21.35 -6.48 14.91
CA ALA A 22 20.22 -7.39 14.76
C ALA A 22 19.64 -7.35 13.35
N ILE A 23 19.38 -6.16 12.79
CA ILE A 23 18.86 -5.98 11.43
C ILE A 23 19.86 -6.52 10.41
N LYS A 24 21.15 -6.19 10.56
CA LYS A 24 22.22 -6.72 9.71
C LYS A 24 22.20 -8.25 9.71
N ARG A 25 22.17 -8.89 10.87
CA ARG A 25 22.13 -10.35 10.99
C ARG A 25 20.90 -10.97 10.33
N ILE A 26 19.74 -10.32 10.46
CA ILE A 26 18.50 -10.74 9.79
C ILE A 26 18.68 -10.67 8.27
N LEU A 27 19.15 -9.55 7.75
CA LEU A 27 19.30 -9.33 6.32
C LEU A 27 20.33 -10.28 5.70
N GLU A 28 21.49 -10.45 6.32
CA GLU A 28 22.57 -11.33 5.83
C GLU A 28 22.25 -12.83 6.00
N SER A 29 21.14 -13.18 6.65
CA SER A 29 20.66 -14.57 6.67
C SER A 29 20.04 -15.02 5.34
N ASP A 30 19.81 -14.09 4.42
CA ASP A 30 19.36 -14.37 3.05
C ASP A 30 20.53 -14.15 2.08
N PRO A 31 20.93 -15.16 1.29
CA PRO A 31 22.08 -15.05 0.40
C PRO A 31 21.93 -14.02 -0.73
N ASP A 32 20.69 -13.60 -1.02
CA ASP A 32 20.37 -12.58 -2.02
C ASP A 32 20.55 -11.15 -1.50
N ILE A 33 20.86 -10.95 -0.21
CA ILE A 33 20.99 -9.64 0.42
C ILE A 33 22.43 -9.45 0.95
N GLU A 34 22.97 -8.26 0.74
CA GLU A 34 24.27 -7.85 1.26
C GLU A 34 24.12 -6.52 2.01
N VAL A 35 24.51 -6.46 3.27
CA VAL A 35 24.59 -5.20 4.02
C VAL A 35 25.94 -4.54 3.76
N ILE A 36 25.94 -3.55 2.87
CA ILE A 36 27.18 -2.86 2.41
C ILE A 36 27.67 -1.79 3.38
N GLY A 37 26.92 -1.50 4.43
CA GLY A 37 27.28 -0.54 5.45
C GLY A 37 26.19 -0.35 6.49
N THR A 38 26.57 0.31 7.58
CA THR A 38 25.64 0.74 8.65
C THR A 38 25.90 2.20 8.98
N ALA A 39 24.91 2.95 9.48
CA ALA A 39 25.07 4.33 9.96
C ALA A 39 24.34 4.51 11.28
N GLY A 40 24.86 5.39 12.14
CA GLY A 40 24.30 5.67 13.47
C GLY A 40 23.43 6.94 13.54
N ASP A 41 23.35 7.72 12.46
CA ASP A 41 22.54 8.93 12.36
C ASP A 41 22.33 9.34 10.90
N GLY A 42 21.51 10.39 10.70
CA GLY A 42 21.13 10.86 9.37
C GLY A 42 22.28 11.49 8.57
N LEU A 43 23.26 12.13 9.20
CA LEU A 43 24.41 12.71 8.50
C LEU A 43 25.29 11.62 7.91
N GLU A 44 25.63 10.64 8.71
CA GLU A 44 26.39 9.46 8.28
C GLU A 44 25.65 8.66 7.20
N ALA A 45 24.31 8.56 7.32
CA ALA A 45 23.48 7.90 6.33
C ALA A 45 23.59 8.55 4.95
N ILE A 46 23.47 9.89 4.86
CA ILE A 46 23.54 10.63 3.59
C ILE A 46 24.93 10.47 2.95
N GLU A 47 26.00 10.60 3.74
CA GLU A 47 27.37 10.41 3.25
C GLU A 47 27.54 8.98 2.66
N LYS A 48 27.06 7.95 3.39
CA LYS A 48 27.18 6.57 2.96
C LYS A 48 26.29 6.25 1.76
N VAL A 49 25.10 6.84 1.66
CA VAL A 49 24.25 6.72 0.45
C VAL A 49 24.99 7.23 -0.77
N LYS A 50 25.61 8.41 -0.69
CA LYS A 50 26.38 9.00 -1.79
C LYS A 50 27.57 8.13 -2.20
N ARG A 51 28.33 7.64 -1.20
CA ARG A 51 29.56 6.88 -1.42
C ARG A 51 29.30 5.43 -1.87
N LEU A 52 28.39 4.74 -1.17
CA LEU A 52 28.18 3.30 -1.34
C LEU A 52 27.12 2.97 -2.38
N LYS A 53 26.22 3.91 -2.69
CA LYS A 53 25.12 3.75 -3.67
C LYS A 53 24.33 2.48 -3.42
N PRO A 54 23.67 2.34 -2.25
CA PRO A 54 22.85 1.17 -1.94
C PRO A 54 21.63 1.07 -2.86
N ASP A 55 21.04 -0.12 -2.95
CA ASP A 55 19.77 -0.33 -3.65
C ASP A 55 18.57 0.00 -2.77
N LEU A 56 18.77 -0.06 -1.44
CA LEU A 56 17.74 0.22 -0.44
C LEU A 56 18.38 0.66 0.86
N VAL A 57 17.69 1.55 1.57
CA VAL A 57 18.04 1.97 2.93
C VAL A 57 16.94 1.53 3.90
N THR A 58 17.31 0.91 5.02
CA THR A 58 16.45 0.85 6.20
C THR A 58 16.81 2.02 7.11
N LEU A 59 15.83 2.83 7.51
CA LEU A 59 16.07 4.11 8.17
C LEU A 59 15.21 4.25 9.43
N ASP A 60 15.89 4.41 10.56
CA ASP A 60 15.23 4.75 11.81
C ASP A 60 14.65 6.17 11.78
N VAL A 61 13.55 6.35 12.49
CA VAL A 61 12.88 7.64 12.65
C VAL A 61 13.64 8.56 13.61
N GLN A 62 14.02 8.05 14.78
CA GLN A 62 14.61 8.84 15.88
C GLN A 62 16.10 8.57 15.99
N MET A 63 16.91 9.56 15.69
CA MET A 63 18.38 9.48 15.76
C MET A 63 18.98 10.81 16.24
N PRO A 64 20.16 10.77 16.90
CA PRO A 64 20.88 12.00 17.28
C PRO A 64 21.42 12.75 16.06
N ARG A 65 21.79 13.99 16.23
CA ARG A 65 22.40 14.91 15.25
C ARG A 65 21.47 15.22 14.05
N MET A 66 20.93 14.22 13.39
CA MET A 66 19.95 14.36 12.31
C MET A 66 18.96 13.18 12.37
N ASP A 67 17.67 13.51 12.55
CA ASP A 67 16.59 12.54 12.57
C ASP A 67 16.32 11.90 11.19
N GLY A 68 15.55 10.80 11.20
CA GLY A 68 15.28 10.03 9.99
C GLY A 68 14.42 10.77 8.97
N LEU A 69 13.51 11.66 9.38
CA LEU A 69 12.70 12.44 8.42
C LEU A 69 13.55 13.44 7.66
N THR A 70 14.42 14.15 8.38
CA THR A 70 15.37 15.12 7.79
C THR A 70 16.33 14.41 6.85
N ALA A 71 16.85 13.24 7.27
CA ALA A 71 17.71 12.41 6.42
C ALA A 71 16.96 11.92 5.18
N LEU A 72 15.70 11.45 5.32
CA LEU A 72 14.87 11.01 4.22
C LEU A 72 14.62 12.11 3.19
N ARG A 73 14.26 13.35 3.64
CA ARG A 73 14.08 14.49 2.72
C ARG A 73 15.33 14.75 1.89
N ARG A 74 16.50 14.71 2.50
CA ARG A 74 17.77 14.91 1.80
C ARG A 74 18.10 13.75 0.86
N ILE A 75 17.92 12.50 1.30
CA ILE A 75 18.12 11.33 0.44
C ILE A 75 17.21 11.39 -0.78
N MET A 76 15.93 11.72 -0.59
CA MET A 76 14.98 11.78 -1.71
C MET A 76 15.24 12.93 -2.69
N SER A 77 15.82 14.04 -2.23
CA SER A 77 16.17 15.19 -3.08
C SER A 77 17.51 15.02 -3.81
N GLU A 78 18.52 14.47 -3.12
CA GLU A 78 19.90 14.42 -3.63
C GLU A 78 20.20 13.09 -4.35
N HIS A 79 19.68 11.97 -3.80
CA HIS A 79 19.97 10.62 -4.29
C HIS A 79 18.74 9.71 -4.12
N PRO A 80 17.65 9.91 -4.86
CA PRO A 80 16.41 9.18 -4.66
C PRO A 80 16.59 7.66 -4.85
N LEU A 81 16.26 6.92 -3.79
CA LEU A 81 16.30 5.48 -3.74
C LEU A 81 15.23 4.95 -2.75
N PRO A 82 14.87 3.66 -2.78
CA PRO A 82 13.87 3.13 -1.86
C PRO A 82 14.35 3.15 -0.41
N VAL A 83 13.51 3.74 0.46
CA VAL A 83 13.73 3.79 1.90
C VAL A 83 12.58 3.10 2.61
N ILE A 84 12.90 2.12 3.48
CA ILE A 84 11.97 1.50 4.42
C ILE A 84 12.20 2.13 5.78
N MET A 85 11.17 2.76 6.36
CA MET A 85 11.26 3.32 7.70
C MET A 85 11.18 2.23 8.76
N LEU A 86 11.98 2.35 9.79
CA LEU A 86 11.89 1.52 10.99
C LEU A 86 11.23 2.36 12.08
N SER A 87 10.04 1.98 12.53
CA SER A 87 9.23 2.82 13.41
C SER A 87 8.79 2.08 14.67
N SER A 88 8.68 2.81 15.78
CA SER A 88 7.99 2.34 16.98
C SER A 88 6.48 2.22 16.71
N MET A 89 5.82 1.27 17.40
CA MET A 89 4.35 1.08 17.30
C MET A 89 3.56 2.06 18.19
N THR A 90 4.14 3.20 18.53
CA THR A 90 3.45 4.27 19.25
C THR A 90 2.65 5.14 18.30
N GLU A 91 1.69 5.89 18.81
CA GLU A 91 0.90 6.84 18.03
C GLU A 91 1.77 7.92 17.39
N ASP A 92 2.76 8.45 18.13
CA ASP A 92 3.74 9.40 17.61
C ASP A 92 4.60 8.78 16.50
N GLY A 93 5.04 7.54 16.68
CA GLY A 93 5.78 6.81 15.64
C GLY A 93 4.96 6.61 14.37
N ALA A 94 3.66 6.37 14.49
CA ALA A 94 2.76 6.24 13.36
C ALA A 94 2.57 7.58 12.61
N ARG A 95 2.43 8.71 13.31
CA ARG A 95 2.36 10.05 12.69
C ARG A 95 3.60 10.36 11.87
N VAL A 96 4.77 10.16 12.45
CA VAL A 96 6.06 10.40 11.79
C VAL A 96 6.26 9.48 10.59
N THR A 97 5.82 8.22 10.71
CA THR A 97 5.88 7.25 9.60
C THR A 97 4.97 7.65 8.43
N LEU A 98 3.76 8.12 8.69
CA LEU A 98 2.88 8.62 7.63
C LEU A 98 3.47 9.86 6.93
N GLU A 99 4.13 10.75 7.68
CA GLU A 99 4.87 11.87 7.09
C GLU A 99 6.04 11.39 6.23
N ALA A 100 6.78 10.36 6.67
CA ALA A 100 7.84 9.77 5.88
C ALA A 100 7.32 9.20 4.54
N MET A 101 6.12 8.59 4.53
CA MET A 101 5.50 8.11 3.29
C MET A 101 5.22 9.25 2.31
N GLU A 102 4.81 10.43 2.78
CA GLU A 102 4.60 11.61 1.93
C GLU A 102 5.89 12.14 1.34
N ILE A 103 6.95 12.20 2.14
CA ILE A 103 8.29 12.59 1.68
C ILE A 103 8.79 11.64 0.59
N GLY A 104 8.45 10.35 0.68
CA GLY A 104 8.81 9.38 -0.34
C GLY A 104 9.34 8.05 0.17
N ALA A 105 9.25 7.75 1.46
CA ALA A 105 9.48 6.40 1.94
C ALA A 105 8.53 5.42 1.22
N VAL A 106 9.03 4.26 0.85
CA VAL A 106 8.26 3.27 0.08
C VAL A 106 7.46 2.35 0.97
N ASP A 107 7.95 2.11 2.21
CA ASP A 107 7.30 1.24 3.18
C ASP A 107 7.83 1.53 4.59
N TYR A 108 7.26 0.85 5.58
CA TYR A 108 7.72 0.89 6.96
C TYR A 108 7.62 -0.49 7.61
N LEU A 109 8.41 -0.70 8.66
CA LEU A 109 8.39 -1.90 9.49
C LEU A 109 8.41 -1.52 10.97
N PRO A 110 7.62 -2.21 11.81
CA PRO A 110 7.65 -1.98 13.25
C PRO A 110 8.94 -2.53 13.87
N LYS A 111 9.54 -1.76 14.79
CA LYS A 111 10.75 -2.15 15.53
C LYS A 111 10.51 -3.23 16.62
N ASN A 112 9.35 -3.87 16.68
CA ASN A 112 8.99 -4.84 17.73
C ASN A 112 9.74 -6.19 17.60
N ILE A 113 11.08 -6.15 17.65
CA ILE A 113 11.93 -7.35 17.63
C ILE A 113 11.94 -8.05 19.01
N ARG A 114 11.21 -7.52 20.02
CA ARG A 114 11.38 -7.93 21.42
C ARG A 114 10.27 -8.82 22.01
N GLN A 115 9.18 -9.15 21.32
CA GLN A 115 7.98 -9.66 22.03
C GLN A 115 7.73 -11.17 22.02
N SER A 116 8.20 -11.95 21.11
CA SER A 116 8.20 -13.43 21.19
C SER A 116 9.07 -14.04 20.10
N SER A 117 9.43 -15.32 20.25
CA SER A 117 10.19 -16.05 19.22
C SER A 117 9.41 -16.18 17.90
N LEU A 118 8.09 -16.30 17.95
CA LEU A 118 7.21 -16.38 16.78
C LEU A 118 7.09 -15.02 16.06
N ASP A 119 7.02 -13.93 16.81
CA ASP A 119 6.98 -12.58 16.25
C ASP A 119 8.29 -12.21 15.54
N ILE A 120 9.42 -12.61 16.12
CA ILE A 120 10.75 -12.42 15.50
C ILE A 120 10.84 -13.15 14.17
N ILE A 121 10.34 -14.39 14.07
CA ILE A 121 10.36 -15.18 12.83
C ILE A 121 9.49 -14.48 11.76
N LYS A 122 8.31 -13.99 12.15
CA LYS A 122 7.40 -13.29 11.24
C LYS A 122 7.99 -11.97 10.74
N VAL A 123 8.50 -11.13 11.65
CA VAL A 123 9.14 -9.85 11.30
C VAL A 123 10.36 -10.07 10.41
N ARG A 124 11.19 -11.11 10.72
CA ARG A 124 12.33 -11.48 9.88
C ARG A 124 11.89 -11.83 8.46
N LYS A 125 10.89 -12.70 8.28
CA LYS A 125 10.40 -13.09 6.96
C LYS A 125 9.87 -11.89 6.20
N GLU A 126 9.08 -11.06 6.86
CA GLU A 126 8.50 -9.84 6.28
C GLU A 126 9.56 -8.83 5.84
N LEU A 127 10.59 -8.58 6.67
CA LEU A 127 11.71 -7.69 6.32
C LEU A 127 12.46 -8.20 5.08
N LEU A 128 12.84 -9.48 5.05
CA LEU A 128 13.59 -10.07 3.94
C LEU A 128 12.80 -10.01 2.63
N GLU A 129 11.54 -10.36 2.65
CA GLU A 129 10.67 -10.32 1.47
C GLU A 129 10.49 -8.89 0.95
N ARG A 130 10.16 -7.93 1.83
CA ARG A 130 9.97 -6.52 1.44
C ARG A 130 11.23 -5.91 0.86
N VAL A 131 12.39 -6.12 1.49
CA VAL A 131 13.68 -5.60 1.00
C VAL A 131 13.96 -6.12 -0.41
N LYS A 132 13.83 -7.44 -0.65
CA LYS A 132 14.07 -8.02 -1.98
C LYS A 132 13.10 -7.50 -3.04
N VAL A 133 11.82 -7.51 -2.72
CA VAL A 133 10.77 -7.12 -3.70
C VAL A 133 10.87 -5.63 -4.04
N ILE A 134 11.05 -4.77 -3.04
CA ILE A 134 11.17 -3.32 -3.23
C ILE A 134 12.43 -2.98 -4.04
N ALA A 135 13.59 -3.51 -3.64
CA ALA A 135 14.85 -3.21 -4.33
C ALA A 135 14.84 -3.70 -5.79
N ARG A 136 14.32 -4.92 -6.05
CA ARG A 136 14.20 -5.47 -7.40
C ARG A 136 13.23 -4.66 -8.27
N SER A 137 12.07 -4.27 -7.73
CA SER A 137 11.11 -3.41 -8.43
C SER A 137 11.72 -2.05 -8.80
N TRP A 138 12.48 -1.45 -7.87
CA TRP A 138 13.13 -0.16 -8.12
C TRP A 138 14.26 -0.25 -9.13
N ARG A 139 15.09 -1.30 -9.06
CA ARG A 139 16.13 -1.56 -10.07
C ARG A 139 15.53 -1.69 -11.46
N LYS A 140 14.47 -2.50 -11.62
CA LYS A 140 13.75 -2.68 -12.89
C LYS A 140 13.34 -1.33 -13.48
N LYS A 141 12.69 -0.48 -12.70
CA LYS A 141 12.23 0.87 -13.11
C LYS A 141 13.37 1.83 -13.47
N ARG A 142 14.53 1.68 -12.84
CA ARG A 142 15.70 2.54 -13.10
C ARG A 142 16.43 2.19 -14.40
N TYR A 143 16.43 0.91 -14.77
CA TYR A 143 17.19 0.41 -15.95
C TYR A 143 16.31 0.19 -17.19
N GLU A 144 14.98 0.14 -17.05
CA GLU A 144 14.11 0.17 -18.21
C GLU A 144 14.10 1.58 -18.81
N PRO A 145 14.42 1.73 -20.11
CA PRO A 145 14.34 3.03 -20.76
C PRO A 145 12.92 3.57 -20.64
N LYS A 146 12.80 4.87 -20.36
CA LYS A 146 11.53 5.61 -20.38
C LYS A 146 10.97 5.72 -21.81
N GLY A 147 10.85 4.60 -22.51
CA GLY A 147 10.10 4.49 -23.74
C GLY A 147 8.64 4.21 -23.44
N PRO A 148 7.70 4.55 -24.31
CA PRO A 148 6.33 4.12 -24.15
C PRO A 148 6.37 2.60 -23.96
N THR A 149 5.85 2.12 -22.84
CA THR A 149 5.80 0.70 -22.46
C THR A 149 5.11 -0.09 -23.59
N ALA A 150 5.92 -0.63 -24.51
CA ALA A 150 5.49 -1.61 -25.49
C ALA A 150 5.27 -2.91 -24.72
N GLY A 151 4.12 -3.08 -24.07
CA GLY A 151 3.94 -4.33 -23.36
C GLY A 151 2.67 -4.49 -22.56
N VAL A 152 1.77 -3.72 -22.47
CA VAL A 152 0.32 -3.85 -22.30
C VAL A 152 -0.21 -2.47 -22.66
N LYS A 153 -0.56 -2.26 -23.92
CA LYS A 153 -1.44 -1.12 -24.23
C LYS A 153 -2.58 -1.21 -23.23
N PRO A 154 -2.93 -0.14 -22.51
CA PRO A 154 -4.15 -0.15 -21.74
C PRO A 154 -5.21 -0.69 -22.70
N LYS A 155 -5.76 -1.87 -22.44
CA LYS A 155 -6.98 -2.29 -23.09
C LYS A 155 -8.04 -1.34 -22.51
N ILE A 156 -8.03 -0.11 -23.00
CA ILE A 156 -9.21 0.74 -22.92
C ILE A 156 -10.20 0.01 -23.82
N SER A 157 -10.90 -0.92 -23.25
CA SER A 157 -12.05 -1.48 -23.93
C SER A 157 -13.06 -0.32 -24.02
N PRO A 158 -13.48 0.11 -25.22
CA PRO A 158 -14.51 1.12 -25.34
C PRO A 158 -15.83 0.75 -24.68
N ALA A 159 -15.88 -0.40 -24.03
CA ALA A 159 -17.05 -1.07 -23.52
C ALA A 159 -17.03 -1.41 -22.03
N THR A 160 -16.09 -0.88 -21.21
CA THR A 160 -16.24 -1.02 -19.76
C THR A 160 -17.25 0.04 -19.28
N ARG A 161 -18.50 -0.18 -19.63
CA ARG A 161 -19.66 0.53 -19.07
C ARG A 161 -20.22 -0.32 -17.94
N ALA A 162 -20.42 0.31 -16.79
CA ALA A 162 -21.25 -0.29 -15.76
C ALA A 162 -22.65 -0.59 -16.37
N ARG A 163 -23.18 -1.76 -16.12
CA ARG A 163 -24.54 -2.14 -16.58
C ARG A 163 -25.62 -1.38 -15.79
N HIS A 164 -25.30 -1.04 -14.56
CA HIS A 164 -26.12 -0.27 -13.63
C HIS A 164 -25.30 0.82 -12.96
N PRO A 165 -25.93 1.86 -12.39
CA PRO A 165 -25.22 2.88 -11.64
C PRO A 165 -24.30 2.28 -10.57
N ILE A 166 -23.05 2.70 -10.52
CA ILE A 166 -22.13 2.31 -9.46
C ILE A 166 -22.54 2.97 -8.14
N GLU A 167 -22.82 2.17 -7.13
CA GLU A 167 -23.18 2.63 -5.79
C GLU A 167 -22.00 2.56 -4.80
N ILE A 168 -20.99 1.70 -5.09
CA ILE A 168 -19.88 1.47 -4.20
C ILE A 168 -18.56 1.26 -4.95
N VAL A 169 -17.49 1.92 -4.49
CA VAL A 169 -16.12 1.66 -4.90
C VAL A 169 -15.41 0.89 -3.78
N VAL A 170 -14.72 -0.20 -4.11
CA VAL A 170 -13.96 -1.00 -3.13
C VAL A 170 -12.50 -1.04 -3.53
N ILE A 171 -11.62 -0.51 -2.66
CA ILE A 171 -10.19 -0.38 -2.94
C ILE A 171 -9.38 -1.33 -2.06
N GLY A 172 -8.57 -2.17 -2.71
CA GLY A 172 -7.58 -3.01 -2.05
C GLY A 172 -6.17 -2.48 -2.27
N VAL A 173 -5.38 -2.35 -1.20
CA VAL A 173 -4.06 -1.72 -1.29
C VAL A 173 -3.13 -2.15 -0.14
N SER A 174 -1.79 -2.14 -0.39
CA SER A 174 -0.78 -2.58 0.60
C SER A 174 0.48 -1.68 0.55
N THR A 175 1.66 -2.22 0.30
CA THR A 175 2.95 -1.49 0.19
C THR A 175 2.86 -0.37 -0.86
N GLY A 176 3.22 0.85 -0.46
CA GLY A 176 3.04 2.07 -1.28
C GLY A 176 1.62 2.63 -1.27
N GLY A 177 0.71 1.97 -0.56
CA GLY A 177 -0.71 2.31 -0.49
C GLY A 177 -1.02 3.68 0.08
N PRO A 178 -0.48 4.09 1.23
CA PRO A 178 -0.74 5.40 1.79
C PRO A 178 -0.47 6.52 0.78
N ARG A 179 0.66 6.44 0.07
CA ARG A 179 1.00 7.41 -0.97
C ARG A 179 0.07 7.32 -2.18
N ALA A 180 -0.36 6.12 -2.57
CA ALA A 180 -1.32 5.94 -3.66
C ALA A 180 -2.68 6.55 -3.31
N LEU A 181 -3.19 6.32 -2.10
CA LEU A 181 -4.44 6.90 -1.61
C LEU A 181 -4.38 8.43 -1.51
N GLN A 182 -3.27 9.00 -1.04
CA GLN A 182 -3.04 10.46 -1.00
C GLN A 182 -3.01 11.11 -2.38
N ARG A 183 -2.66 10.38 -3.42
CA ARG A 183 -2.68 10.87 -4.80
C ARG A 183 -4.01 10.69 -5.51
N LEU A 184 -4.79 9.71 -5.07
CA LEU A 184 -6.07 9.34 -5.66
C LEU A 184 -7.23 10.10 -5.04
N LEU A 185 -7.44 9.94 -3.72
CA LEU A 185 -8.65 10.40 -3.05
C LEU A 185 -8.88 11.92 -3.10
N PRO A 186 -7.85 12.80 -2.97
CA PRO A 186 -8.04 14.25 -3.05
C PRO A 186 -8.54 14.76 -4.42
N LYS A 187 -8.45 13.92 -5.46
CA LYS A 187 -8.94 14.28 -6.81
C LYS A 187 -10.40 13.92 -7.04
N LEU A 188 -11.03 13.21 -6.11
CA LEU A 188 -12.45 12.87 -6.18
C LEU A 188 -13.31 14.06 -5.75
N PRO A 189 -14.45 14.30 -6.41
CA PRO A 189 -15.39 15.37 -6.03
C PRO A 189 -16.07 15.05 -4.69
N GLY A 190 -16.41 16.08 -3.91
CA GLY A 190 -17.04 15.91 -2.58
C GLY A 190 -18.46 15.33 -2.64
N ASP A 191 -19.14 15.52 -3.75
CA ASP A 191 -20.48 15.04 -4.09
C ASP A 191 -20.44 13.74 -4.93
N LEU A 192 -19.34 12.98 -4.85
CA LEU A 192 -19.22 11.70 -5.55
C LEU A 192 -20.43 10.82 -5.21
N PRO A 193 -21.23 10.40 -6.22
CA PRO A 193 -22.47 9.66 -5.96
C PRO A 193 -22.23 8.16 -5.76
N ALA A 194 -21.25 7.83 -4.94
CA ALA A 194 -20.91 6.48 -4.52
C ALA A 194 -20.17 6.50 -3.18
N GLY A 195 -20.35 5.47 -2.37
CA GLY A 195 -19.52 5.22 -1.19
C GLY A 195 -18.18 4.60 -1.58
N ILE A 196 -17.17 4.73 -0.71
CA ILE A 196 -15.84 4.13 -0.93
C ILE A 196 -15.45 3.30 0.28
N LEU A 197 -15.08 2.04 0.07
CA LEU A 197 -14.55 1.14 1.10
C LEU A 197 -13.10 0.82 0.78
N ILE A 198 -12.21 0.92 1.77
CA ILE A 198 -10.77 0.75 1.57
C ILE A 198 -10.22 -0.28 2.55
N ALA A 199 -9.56 -1.33 2.04
CA ALA A 199 -8.73 -2.22 2.84
C ALA A 199 -7.26 -1.92 2.54
N GLN A 200 -6.60 -1.24 3.47
CA GLN A 200 -5.16 -0.98 3.48
C GLN A 200 -4.50 -1.91 4.50
N HIS A 201 -3.53 -2.70 4.07
CA HIS A 201 -2.75 -3.54 5.00
C HIS A 201 -1.88 -2.65 5.89
N MET A 202 -2.37 -2.38 7.09
CA MET A 202 -1.68 -1.55 8.10
C MET A 202 -2.02 -2.01 9.53
N PRO A 203 -1.12 -1.79 10.52
CA PRO A 203 -1.42 -2.02 11.92
C PRO A 203 -2.48 -1.06 12.49
N PRO A 204 -3.07 -1.41 13.65
CA PRO A 204 -4.18 -0.64 14.25
C PRO A 204 -3.90 0.85 14.46
N GLN A 205 -2.71 1.21 14.91
CA GLN A 205 -2.35 2.60 15.24
C GLN A 205 -2.25 3.51 14.01
N PHE A 206 -2.14 2.92 12.81
CA PHE A 206 -1.89 3.67 11.58
C PHE A 206 -3.15 4.01 10.79
N THR A 207 -4.17 3.15 10.82
CA THR A 207 -5.35 3.31 9.95
C THR A 207 -6.20 4.49 10.34
N LYS A 208 -6.36 4.76 11.64
CA LYS A 208 -7.05 5.94 12.14
C LYS A 208 -6.34 7.23 11.73
N LEU A 209 -5.03 7.30 11.95
CA LEU A 209 -4.23 8.47 11.57
C LEU A 209 -4.20 8.70 10.06
N LEU A 210 -4.16 7.61 9.26
CA LEU A 210 -4.27 7.70 7.81
C LEU A 210 -5.63 8.26 7.39
N ALA A 211 -6.72 7.81 8.02
CA ALA A 211 -8.06 8.32 7.75
C ALA A 211 -8.17 9.82 8.07
N GLU A 212 -7.74 10.23 9.26
CA GLU A 212 -7.74 11.63 9.69
C GLU A 212 -6.93 12.52 8.73
N ARG A 213 -5.75 12.04 8.28
CA ARG A 213 -4.90 12.78 7.37
C ARG A 213 -5.49 12.88 5.96
N LEU A 214 -6.08 11.82 5.46
CA LEU A 214 -6.79 11.84 4.17
C LEU A 214 -8.03 12.73 4.22
N ASP A 215 -8.78 12.73 5.31
CA ASP A 215 -9.93 13.61 5.52
C ASP A 215 -9.57 15.09 5.38
N GLN A 216 -8.42 15.49 5.93
CA GLN A 216 -7.89 16.87 5.80
C GLN A 216 -7.49 17.26 4.37
N MET A 217 -7.18 16.29 3.51
CA MET A 217 -6.69 16.50 2.15
C MET A 217 -7.80 16.38 1.11
N CYS A 218 -8.90 15.70 1.42
CA CYS A 218 -9.95 15.32 0.49
C CYS A 218 -11.16 16.24 0.56
N ARG A 219 -11.96 16.26 -0.52
CA ARG A 219 -13.29 16.87 -0.53
C ARG A 219 -14.36 15.90 -0.04
N ILE A 220 -14.18 14.60 -0.27
CA ILE A 220 -14.98 13.53 0.31
C ILE A 220 -14.61 13.37 1.78
N ARG A 221 -15.55 12.93 2.60
CA ARG A 221 -15.27 12.60 4.00
C ARG A 221 -14.52 11.29 4.11
N VAL A 222 -13.44 11.22 4.90
CA VAL A 222 -12.66 9.99 5.12
C VAL A 222 -12.65 9.62 6.60
N VAL A 223 -13.06 8.39 6.93
CA VAL A 223 -13.12 7.91 8.32
C VAL A 223 -12.54 6.50 8.44
N GLU A 224 -12.06 6.15 9.64
CA GLU A 224 -11.81 4.75 9.98
C GLU A 224 -13.13 4.07 10.31
N GLY A 225 -13.35 2.87 9.78
CA GLY A 225 -14.59 2.12 9.92
C GLY A 225 -14.85 1.63 11.35
N LYS A 226 -16.09 1.75 11.80
CA LYS A 226 -16.59 1.19 13.07
C LYS A 226 -17.88 0.43 12.84
N ASN A 227 -18.24 -0.42 13.80
CA ASN A 227 -19.51 -1.16 13.72
C ASN A 227 -20.70 -0.20 13.60
N GLY A 228 -21.59 -0.49 12.66
CA GLY A 228 -22.78 0.30 12.39
C GLY A 228 -22.53 1.57 11.57
N GLU A 229 -21.29 1.87 11.16
CA GLU A 229 -20.98 3.00 10.27
C GLU A 229 -21.75 2.85 8.97
N GLU A 230 -22.47 3.89 8.59
CA GLU A 230 -23.28 3.91 7.38
C GLU A 230 -22.42 4.15 6.15
N VAL A 231 -22.68 3.38 5.10
CA VAL A 231 -22.06 3.56 3.77
C VAL A 231 -22.94 4.51 2.98
N CYS A 232 -22.38 5.67 2.61
CA CYS A 232 -23.12 6.71 1.89
C CYS A 232 -22.23 7.40 0.85
N ASP A 233 -22.85 8.10 -0.06
CA ASP A 233 -22.20 8.89 -1.12
C ASP A 233 -21.22 9.91 -0.53
N GLY A 234 -20.12 10.20 -1.25
CA GLY A 234 -19.11 11.16 -0.85
C GLY A 234 -18.31 10.80 0.41
N LYS A 235 -18.35 9.52 0.83
CA LYS A 235 -17.68 9.05 2.05
C LYS A 235 -16.79 7.85 1.78
N ALA A 236 -15.54 7.94 2.23
CA ALA A 236 -14.59 6.84 2.22
C ALA A 236 -14.41 6.26 3.63
N ILE A 237 -14.48 4.92 3.75
CA ILE A 237 -14.35 4.21 5.02
C ILE A 237 -13.15 3.27 4.92
N ILE A 238 -12.14 3.50 5.76
CA ILE A 238 -10.92 2.68 5.81
C ILE A 238 -11.11 1.58 6.84
N ALA A 239 -10.82 0.34 6.47
CA ALA A 239 -10.85 -0.79 7.37
C ALA A 239 -9.87 -0.60 8.54
N PRO A 240 -10.29 -0.82 9.80
CA PRO A 240 -9.42 -0.67 10.95
C PRO A 240 -8.31 -1.71 10.92
N GLY A 241 -7.08 -1.28 11.19
CA GLY A 241 -5.92 -2.15 11.25
C GLY A 241 -6.06 -3.24 12.31
N GLY A 242 -5.53 -4.43 12.04
CA GLY A 242 -5.63 -5.56 12.95
C GLY A 242 -7.00 -6.24 13.03
N ARG A 243 -7.99 -5.73 12.32
CA ARG A 243 -9.36 -6.26 12.23
C ARG A 243 -9.79 -6.36 10.78
N HIS A 244 -10.87 -7.09 10.53
CA HIS A 244 -11.49 -7.12 9.22
C HIS A 244 -12.72 -6.21 9.17
N MET A 245 -13.01 -5.70 7.97
CA MET A 245 -14.21 -4.91 7.70
C MET A 245 -15.05 -5.62 6.63
N LYS A 246 -16.35 -5.68 6.86
CA LYS A 246 -17.36 -6.15 5.91
C LYS A 246 -18.45 -5.11 5.77
N VAL A 247 -19.08 -5.08 4.62
CA VAL A 247 -20.37 -4.42 4.46
C VAL A 247 -21.49 -5.44 4.61
N ILE A 248 -22.57 -5.04 5.27
CA ILE A 248 -23.77 -5.85 5.47
C ILE A 248 -25.00 -5.08 5.01
N ALA A 249 -25.93 -5.78 4.36
CA ALA A 249 -27.26 -5.27 4.10
C ALA A 249 -28.11 -5.41 5.37
N LEU A 250 -28.99 -4.44 5.58
CA LEU A 250 -30.01 -4.47 6.63
C LEU A 250 -31.36 -4.24 5.93
N ASP A 251 -32.37 -5.01 6.31
CA ASP A 251 -33.70 -4.91 5.71
C ASP A 251 -34.25 -3.48 5.83
N GLY A 252 -34.55 -2.87 4.69
CA GLY A 252 -35.11 -1.51 4.61
C GLY A 252 -34.19 -0.36 5.02
N ALA A 253 -32.91 -0.60 5.27
CA ALA A 253 -31.93 0.42 5.65
C ALA A 253 -30.72 0.47 4.73
N HIS A 254 -29.99 1.59 4.77
CA HIS A 254 -28.71 1.71 4.07
C HIS A 254 -27.70 0.65 4.55
N PRO A 255 -26.87 0.11 3.65
CA PRO A 255 -25.82 -0.83 4.03
C PRO A 255 -24.88 -0.23 5.08
N ARG A 256 -24.42 -1.06 6.02
CA ARG A 256 -23.56 -0.65 7.13
C ARG A 256 -22.30 -1.48 7.23
N ILE A 257 -21.32 -0.92 7.88
CA ILE A 257 -20.05 -1.59 8.17
C ILE A 257 -20.20 -2.51 9.37
N ARG A 258 -19.65 -3.71 9.25
CA ARG A 258 -19.38 -4.64 10.35
C ARG A 258 -17.88 -4.87 10.46
N VAL A 259 -17.33 -4.48 11.59
CA VAL A 259 -15.94 -4.79 11.97
C VAL A 259 -15.95 -6.13 12.68
N ILE A 260 -15.06 -7.04 12.26
CA ILE A 260 -14.89 -8.35 12.89
C ILE A 260 -13.45 -8.54 13.31
N GLU A 261 -13.27 -9.28 14.39
CA GLU A 261 -11.93 -9.62 14.89
C GLU A 261 -11.16 -10.47 13.88
N ARG A 262 -9.87 -10.60 14.11
CA ARG A 262 -9.00 -11.42 13.27
C ARG A 262 -9.53 -12.86 13.18
N VAL A 263 -9.64 -13.36 11.96
CA VAL A 263 -10.01 -14.76 11.69
C VAL A 263 -8.74 -15.60 11.64
N GLU A 264 -8.71 -16.69 12.38
CA GLU A 264 -7.59 -17.62 12.39
C GLU A 264 -7.32 -18.18 10.98
N GLY A 265 -6.05 -18.28 10.62
CA GLY A 265 -5.64 -18.74 9.28
C GLY A 265 -5.59 -17.64 8.21
N MET A 266 -6.14 -16.46 8.45
CA MET A 266 -5.99 -15.33 7.53
C MET A 266 -4.65 -14.63 7.70
N ILE A 267 -3.90 -14.53 6.60
CA ILE A 267 -2.54 -13.92 6.59
C ILE A 267 -2.65 -12.39 6.65
N TYR A 268 -3.58 -11.80 5.88
CA TYR A 268 -3.73 -10.35 5.75
C TYR A 268 -4.88 -9.85 6.63
N VAL A 269 -4.61 -8.81 7.44
CA VAL A 269 -5.60 -8.20 8.35
C VAL A 269 -5.36 -6.67 8.37
N PRO A 270 -6.30 -5.87 7.83
CA PRO A 270 -7.55 -6.25 7.18
C PRO A 270 -7.34 -7.06 5.90
N SER A 271 -8.34 -7.85 5.47
CA SER A 271 -8.31 -8.59 4.21
C SER A 271 -9.10 -7.85 3.12
N VAL A 272 -8.45 -7.67 1.97
CA VAL A 272 -9.07 -7.12 0.76
C VAL A 272 -10.11 -8.08 0.20
N ASP A 273 -9.78 -9.38 0.13
CA ASP A 273 -10.71 -10.41 -0.34
C ASP A 273 -12.02 -10.37 0.43
N LEU A 274 -11.94 -10.36 1.77
CA LEU A 274 -13.12 -10.37 2.63
C LEU A 274 -14.01 -9.13 2.44
N LEU A 275 -13.40 -7.95 2.29
CA LEU A 275 -14.12 -6.70 2.04
C LEU A 275 -14.82 -6.74 0.69
N MET A 276 -14.10 -7.09 -0.37
CA MET A 276 -14.62 -7.17 -1.73
C MET A 276 -15.72 -8.23 -1.88
N GLU A 277 -15.54 -9.43 -1.30
CA GLU A 277 -16.57 -10.48 -1.30
C GLU A 277 -17.86 -10.03 -0.61
N SER A 278 -17.74 -9.28 0.51
CA SER A 278 -18.90 -8.75 1.21
C SER A 278 -19.63 -7.67 0.39
N ALA A 279 -18.87 -6.78 -0.28
CA ALA A 279 -19.45 -5.77 -1.16
C ALA A 279 -20.14 -6.40 -2.37
N ALA A 280 -19.53 -7.41 -2.99
CA ALA A 280 -20.12 -8.16 -4.09
C ALA A 280 -21.47 -8.82 -3.71
N LYS A 281 -21.60 -9.29 -2.46
CA LYS A 281 -22.86 -9.86 -1.96
C LYS A 281 -23.96 -8.81 -1.78
N VAL A 282 -23.61 -7.63 -1.31
CA VAL A 282 -24.57 -6.58 -0.96
C VAL A 282 -25.00 -5.77 -2.17
N TYR A 283 -24.07 -5.42 -3.05
CA TYR A 283 -24.30 -4.48 -4.15
C TYR A 283 -24.38 -5.14 -5.53
N GLY A 284 -23.99 -6.42 -5.65
CA GLY A 284 -24.06 -7.14 -6.93
C GLY A 284 -23.17 -6.51 -8.01
N ASP A 285 -23.76 -6.15 -9.15
CA ASP A 285 -23.10 -5.53 -10.31
C ASP A 285 -22.87 -4.02 -10.19
N LYS A 286 -23.35 -3.39 -9.12
CA LYS A 286 -23.15 -1.98 -8.81
C LYS A 286 -21.81 -1.68 -8.09
N VAL A 287 -20.90 -2.64 -8.05
CA VAL A 287 -19.58 -2.53 -7.44
C VAL A 287 -18.54 -2.15 -8.49
N LEU A 288 -17.72 -1.14 -8.19
CA LEU A 288 -16.46 -0.90 -8.85
C LEU A 288 -15.31 -1.29 -7.93
N ALA A 289 -14.57 -2.31 -8.29
CA ALA A 289 -13.37 -2.73 -7.55
C ALA A 289 -12.11 -2.10 -8.13
N LEU A 290 -11.22 -1.69 -7.26
CA LEU A 290 -9.91 -1.16 -7.61
C LEU A 290 -8.82 -1.86 -6.80
N ILE A 291 -7.86 -2.47 -7.49
CA ILE A 291 -6.68 -3.04 -6.86
C ILE A 291 -5.47 -2.17 -7.14
N LEU A 292 -4.82 -1.67 -6.08
CA LEU A 292 -3.66 -0.80 -6.14
C LEU A 292 -2.38 -1.53 -5.73
N THR A 293 -1.27 -0.79 -5.79
CA THR A 293 0.06 -1.24 -5.40
C THR A 293 0.04 -2.07 -4.11
N GLY A 294 0.74 -3.17 -4.11
CA GLY A 294 0.84 -4.05 -2.94
C GLY A 294 1.55 -5.35 -3.25
N MET A 295 2.07 -5.98 -2.22
CA MET A 295 2.74 -7.27 -2.29
C MET A 295 1.73 -8.40 -2.06
N GLY A 296 1.95 -9.54 -2.71
CA GLY A 296 1.09 -10.73 -2.56
C GLY A 296 -0.10 -10.73 -3.52
N ASN A 297 -1.19 -11.37 -3.11
CA ASN A 297 -2.36 -11.65 -3.94
C ASN A 297 -3.70 -11.46 -3.22
N ASP A 298 -3.73 -10.80 -2.06
CA ASP A 298 -5.00 -10.45 -1.40
C ASP A 298 -5.79 -9.48 -2.29
N GLY A 299 -7.05 -9.74 -2.47
CA GLY A 299 -7.93 -9.11 -3.46
C GLY A 299 -8.23 -9.98 -4.68
N LEU A 300 -7.47 -11.07 -4.91
CA LEU A 300 -7.70 -11.95 -6.06
C LEU A 300 -9.07 -12.63 -6.00
N LYS A 301 -9.45 -13.18 -4.84
CA LYS A 301 -10.77 -13.81 -4.65
C LYS A 301 -11.88 -12.76 -4.65
N GLY A 302 -11.63 -11.60 -4.04
CA GLY A 302 -12.56 -10.49 -4.03
C GLY A 302 -12.86 -9.95 -5.41
N MET A 303 -11.84 -9.71 -6.24
CA MET A 303 -11.97 -9.28 -7.64
C MET A 303 -12.76 -10.31 -8.45
N LYS A 304 -12.48 -11.61 -8.25
CA LYS A 304 -13.25 -12.70 -8.87
C LYS A 304 -14.72 -12.63 -8.48
N ALA A 305 -15.02 -12.50 -7.20
CA ALA A 305 -16.40 -12.44 -6.71
C ALA A 305 -17.19 -11.24 -7.27
N ILE A 306 -16.53 -10.09 -7.45
CA ILE A 306 -17.14 -8.91 -8.08
C ILE A 306 -17.35 -9.12 -9.58
N LYS A 307 -16.34 -9.67 -10.28
CA LYS A 307 -16.43 -9.98 -11.72
C LYS A 307 -17.56 -10.96 -12.04
N GLU A 308 -17.71 -12.03 -11.25
CA GLU A 308 -18.75 -13.03 -11.39
C GLU A 308 -20.17 -12.46 -11.21
N ARG A 309 -20.31 -11.34 -10.51
CA ARG A 309 -21.58 -10.62 -10.32
C ARG A 309 -21.80 -9.49 -11.32
N GLY A 310 -20.88 -9.30 -12.28
CA GLY A 310 -21.01 -8.29 -13.32
C GLY A 310 -20.50 -6.89 -12.90
N GLY A 311 -19.85 -6.74 -11.77
CA GLY A 311 -19.22 -5.49 -11.35
C GLY A 311 -18.00 -5.15 -12.19
N VAL A 312 -17.56 -3.90 -12.12
CA VAL A 312 -16.40 -3.36 -12.85
C VAL A 312 -15.12 -3.53 -12.05
N THR A 313 -14.03 -3.87 -12.71
CA THR A 313 -12.74 -4.16 -12.05
C THR A 313 -11.59 -3.40 -12.69
N LEU A 314 -10.88 -2.61 -11.88
CA LEU A 314 -9.73 -1.82 -12.30
C LEU A 314 -8.47 -2.24 -11.54
N ALA A 315 -7.31 -2.08 -12.17
CA ALA A 315 -6.01 -2.31 -11.53
C ALA A 315 -5.02 -1.18 -11.85
N GLN A 316 -4.18 -0.87 -10.88
CA GLN A 316 -3.03 0.00 -11.11
C GLN A 316 -1.99 -0.70 -11.98
N ASP A 317 -1.36 0.02 -12.90
CA ASP A 317 -0.31 -0.48 -13.78
C ASP A 317 1.02 -0.73 -13.06
N GLU A 318 1.95 -1.44 -13.72
CA GLU A 318 3.28 -1.73 -13.19
C GLU A 318 4.13 -0.46 -13.02
N SER A 319 4.03 0.46 -13.96
CA SER A 319 4.90 1.64 -14.02
C SER A 319 4.71 2.57 -12.84
N SER A 320 3.47 2.76 -12.38
CA SER A 320 3.12 3.63 -11.27
C SER A 320 3.02 2.91 -9.92
N SER A 321 2.97 1.57 -9.90
CA SER A 321 2.96 0.78 -8.65
C SER A 321 4.31 0.79 -7.95
N VAL A 322 4.37 0.94 -6.64
CA VAL A 322 5.59 0.69 -5.86
C VAL A 322 5.97 -0.78 -5.95
N ILE A 323 5.00 -1.65 -5.66
CA ILE A 323 5.08 -3.10 -5.81
C ILE A 323 3.90 -3.56 -6.67
N PHE A 324 4.23 -4.19 -7.81
CA PHE A 324 3.24 -4.73 -8.74
C PHE A 324 2.96 -6.21 -8.44
N GLY A 325 2.47 -6.51 -7.23
CA GLY A 325 2.13 -7.86 -6.78
C GLY A 325 0.62 -8.10 -6.84
N MET A 326 -0.15 -7.43 -5.99
CA MET A 326 -1.62 -7.54 -5.95
C MET A 326 -2.28 -7.22 -7.31
N PRO A 327 -1.94 -6.11 -7.99
CA PRO A 327 -2.48 -5.85 -9.33
C PRO A 327 -2.10 -6.94 -10.33
N LYS A 328 -0.83 -7.35 -10.34
CA LYS A 328 -0.33 -8.40 -11.24
C LYS A 328 -1.10 -9.70 -11.10
N ALA A 329 -1.32 -10.16 -9.86
CA ALA A 329 -2.06 -11.39 -9.60
C ALA A 329 -3.48 -11.36 -10.21
N CYS A 330 -4.19 -10.22 -10.08
CA CYS A 330 -5.52 -10.04 -10.62
C CYS A 330 -5.54 -9.94 -12.15
N ILE A 331 -4.53 -9.27 -12.74
CA ILE A 331 -4.37 -9.13 -14.20
C ILE A 331 -4.07 -10.48 -14.85
N GLU A 332 -3.10 -11.24 -14.29
CA GLU A 332 -2.73 -12.57 -14.80
C GLU A 332 -3.87 -13.60 -14.70
N ALA A 333 -4.75 -13.43 -13.71
CA ALA A 333 -5.97 -14.24 -13.58
C ALA A 333 -7.12 -13.83 -14.52
N GLY A 334 -6.94 -12.78 -15.35
CA GLY A 334 -7.97 -12.30 -16.27
C GLY A 334 -9.18 -11.63 -15.60
N LEU A 335 -9.00 -11.14 -14.37
CA LEU A 335 -10.07 -10.55 -13.55
C LEU A 335 -10.20 -9.04 -13.67
N VAL A 336 -9.37 -8.38 -14.47
CA VAL A 336 -9.30 -6.92 -14.57
C VAL A 336 -9.85 -6.45 -15.92
N ASP A 337 -10.78 -5.49 -15.88
CA ASP A 337 -11.35 -4.88 -17.08
C ASP A 337 -10.40 -3.84 -17.68
N GLU A 338 -9.81 -2.99 -16.82
CA GLU A 338 -8.87 -1.96 -17.27
C GLU A 338 -7.65 -1.86 -16.34
N VAL A 339 -6.48 -1.65 -16.93
CA VAL A 339 -5.21 -1.42 -16.22
C VAL A 339 -4.78 0.03 -16.51
N LEU A 340 -4.60 0.81 -15.46
CA LEU A 340 -4.39 2.27 -15.57
C LEU A 340 -3.22 2.74 -14.71
N PRO A 341 -2.45 3.74 -15.18
CA PRO A 341 -1.51 4.44 -14.32
C PRO A 341 -2.24 5.22 -13.21
N LEU A 342 -1.63 5.29 -12.02
CA LEU A 342 -2.25 5.86 -10.82
C LEU A 342 -2.84 7.28 -11.03
N ASN A 343 -2.21 8.09 -11.86
CA ASN A 343 -2.66 9.46 -12.12
C ASN A 343 -3.93 9.53 -12.98
N GLU A 344 -4.27 8.49 -13.73
CA GLU A 344 -5.46 8.39 -14.58
C GLU A 344 -6.66 7.77 -13.86
N ILE A 345 -6.41 6.95 -12.84
CA ILE A 345 -7.45 6.25 -12.08
C ILE A 345 -8.54 7.19 -11.54
N PRO A 346 -8.26 8.35 -10.91
CA PRO A 346 -9.31 9.22 -10.38
C PRO A 346 -10.30 9.69 -11.46
N HIS A 347 -9.78 10.13 -12.60
CA HIS A 347 -10.62 10.57 -13.72
C HIS A 347 -11.49 9.42 -14.25
N ARG A 348 -10.90 8.23 -14.39
CA ARG A 348 -11.63 7.07 -14.89
C ARG A 348 -12.69 6.55 -13.91
N LEU A 349 -12.42 6.62 -12.60
CA LEU A 349 -13.42 6.31 -11.57
C LEU A 349 -14.65 7.24 -11.70
N ILE A 350 -14.43 8.55 -11.79
CA ILE A 350 -15.50 9.53 -11.94
C ILE A 350 -16.30 9.24 -13.21
N GLU A 351 -15.62 9.05 -14.33
CA GLU A 351 -16.27 8.77 -15.61
C GLU A 351 -17.16 7.51 -15.57
N ILE A 352 -16.70 6.42 -14.96
CA ILE A 352 -17.48 5.17 -14.86
C ILE A 352 -18.69 5.37 -13.94
N ILE A 353 -18.53 6.08 -12.83
CA ILE A 353 -19.60 6.33 -11.86
C ILE A 353 -20.68 7.23 -12.48
N GLU A 354 -20.30 8.29 -13.20
CA GLU A 354 -21.23 9.23 -13.82
C GLU A 354 -21.93 8.65 -15.05
N ASN A 355 -21.21 7.90 -15.90
CA ASN A 355 -21.77 7.32 -17.13
C ASN A 355 -22.69 6.10 -16.89
N GLY A 356 -22.71 5.55 -15.68
CA GLY A 356 -23.61 4.48 -15.27
C GLY A 356 -25.01 4.96 -14.82
N ARG A 357 -25.23 6.28 -14.80
CA ARG A 357 -26.50 6.92 -14.34
C ARG A 357 -27.43 7.30 -15.47
#